data_357f436bf884543df1605d229d5fee29
#
_entry.id   357f436bf884543df1605d229d5fee29
#
_cell.length_a   1.000
_cell.length_b   1.000
_cell.length_c   1.000
_cell.angle_alpha   90.00
_cell.angle_beta   90.00
_cell.angle_gamma   90.00
#
_symmetry.space_group_name_H-M   'P 1'
#
loop_
_entity.id
_entity.type
_entity.pdbx_description
1 polymer ?
#
loop_
_entity_poly.entity_id
_entity_poly.type
_entity_poly.pdbx_seq_one_letter_code
_entity_poly.pdbx_strand_id
1 'polypeptide(L)'
;MYSTRGELDGKSLYRIHQKGTEGEYRESYYYVLEAKLVLHPKIIVSFQTEFVENEDRKEMEKQDCERKACWRLMEKIAEAFPRLPICLCGDSLYACEGFFERCREMGWRYILRYKEGSIPYIAGEYRALKGKEGNYQERVLEDGKEWYDYVEDIDYNGYHVNLVEYGSYRKRVYKKGKRKGETEEERKGFWFATDFPVGRKNVANLVQRGRMRWKIENEGFNTQKKQGYHLEHQYSKDYQAMKNHYYLTQIGHMVAQVMEAWEKLWSQNRQSREQRHQRVLESFKKVRLKENREEIGRRIQIRLELE
;
A
#
# COMPACT_ATOMS: atom_id res chain seq x y z
N MET A 1 5.66 1.34 -11.62
CA MET A 1 6.53 0.61 -12.55
C MET A 1 6.70 1.49 -13.76
N TYR A 2 7.93 1.87 -14.09
CA TYR A 2 8.27 2.58 -15.33
C TYR A 2 8.71 1.51 -16.34
N SER A 3 8.00 1.35 -17.42
CA SER A 3 8.34 0.35 -18.44
C SER A 3 8.53 0.97 -19.82
N THR A 4 9.40 0.37 -20.62
CA THR A 4 9.63 0.74 -22.04
C THR A 4 10.01 -0.47 -22.86
N ARG A 5 9.68 -0.43 -24.15
CA ARG A 5 10.25 -1.36 -25.13
C ARG A 5 11.66 -0.88 -25.46
N GLY A 6 12.68 -1.68 -25.13
CA GLY A 6 14.08 -1.36 -25.36
C GLY A 6 14.91 -1.42 -24.08
N GLU A 7 16.16 -1.00 -24.19
CA GLU A 7 17.11 -1.03 -23.08
C GLU A 7 16.98 0.21 -22.21
N LEU A 8 16.90 -0.03 -20.90
CA LEU A 8 17.12 0.94 -19.85
C LEU A 8 18.50 0.73 -19.26
N ASP A 9 18.95 1.66 -18.44
CA ASP A 9 20.18 1.55 -17.66
C ASP A 9 20.30 0.19 -16.94
N GLY A 10 21.51 -0.30 -16.75
CA GLY A 10 21.87 -1.65 -16.33
C GLY A 10 21.28 -2.20 -15.06
N LYS A 11 20.63 -1.35 -14.24
CA LYS A 11 19.94 -1.77 -13.02
C LYS A 11 18.45 -2.07 -13.22
N SER A 12 17.94 -1.96 -14.45
CA SER A 12 16.55 -2.27 -14.77
C SER A 12 16.30 -3.78 -14.74
N LEU A 13 15.08 -4.15 -14.35
CA LEU A 13 14.53 -5.48 -14.57
C LEU A 13 14.01 -5.58 -16.01
N TYR A 14 13.87 -6.80 -16.52
CA TYR A 14 13.28 -7.01 -17.84
C TYR A 14 12.38 -8.24 -17.89
N ARG A 15 11.48 -8.25 -18.87
CA ARG A 15 10.65 -9.39 -19.24
C ARG A 15 10.76 -9.63 -20.72
N ILE A 16 10.79 -10.91 -21.08
CA ILE A 16 10.71 -11.36 -22.46
C ILE A 16 9.24 -11.71 -22.73
N HIS A 17 8.66 -11.08 -23.73
CA HIS A 17 7.31 -11.34 -24.18
C HIS A 17 7.37 -12.06 -25.53
N GLN A 18 6.69 -13.19 -25.63
CA GLN A 18 6.49 -13.89 -26.90
C GLN A 18 5.21 -13.33 -27.56
N LYS A 19 5.34 -12.84 -28.77
CA LYS A 19 4.23 -12.26 -29.54
C LYS A 19 3.95 -13.09 -30.80
N GLY A 20 3.39 -14.29 -30.61
CA GLY A 20 2.97 -15.16 -31.69
C GLY A 20 4.04 -15.34 -32.78
N THR A 21 3.68 -15.03 -34.03
CA THR A 21 4.60 -15.12 -35.21
C THR A 21 5.51 -13.91 -35.38
N GLU A 22 5.35 -12.83 -34.61
CA GLU A 22 6.14 -11.58 -34.74
C GLU A 22 7.45 -11.59 -33.95
N GLY A 23 7.76 -12.69 -33.23
CA GLY A 23 9.00 -12.85 -32.47
C GLY A 23 8.92 -12.38 -31.01
N GLU A 24 10.08 -12.40 -30.36
CA GLU A 24 10.21 -11.98 -28.95
C GLU A 24 10.56 -10.48 -28.87
N TYR A 25 10.00 -9.80 -27.88
CA TYR A 25 10.46 -8.47 -27.54
C TYR A 25 10.76 -8.35 -26.05
N ARG A 26 11.76 -7.55 -25.72
CA ARG A 26 12.17 -7.25 -24.34
C ARG A 26 11.48 -5.98 -23.86
N GLU A 27 10.78 -6.09 -22.71
CA GLU A 27 10.29 -4.96 -21.95
C GLU A 27 11.19 -4.74 -20.75
N SER A 28 11.88 -3.62 -20.68
CA SER A 28 12.67 -3.22 -19.50
C SER A 28 11.85 -2.33 -18.59
N TYR A 29 12.02 -2.48 -17.27
CA TYR A 29 11.28 -1.70 -16.28
C TYR A 29 12.05 -1.49 -14.99
N TYR A 30 11.76 -0.40 -14.30
CA TYR A 30 12.22 -0.17 -12.94
C TYR A 30 11.11 -0.54 -11.96
N TYR A 31 11.48 -1.28 -10.92
CA TYR A 31 10.56 -1.75 -9.91
C TYR A 31 10.88 -1.12 -8.56
N VAL A 32 9.85 -0.68 -7.85
CA VAL A 32 9.96 0.02 -6.58
C VAL A 32 9.09 -0.65 -5.55
N LEU A 33 9.65 -0.91 -4.38
CA LEU A 33 8.93 -1.28 -3.17
C LEU A 33 8.83 -0.05 -2.28
N GLU A 34 7.63 0.23 -1.80
CA GLU A 34 7.33 1.44 -1.05
C GLU A 34 6.64 1.10 0.27
N ALA A 35 7.19 1.58 1.37
CA ALA A 35 6.50 1.62 2.64
C ALA A 35 5.73 2.94 2.78
N LYS A 36 4.44 2.84 3.08
CA LYS A 36 3.59 4.02 3.30
C LYS A 36 2.96 3.99 4.67
N LEU A 37 2.99 5.12 5.35
CA LEU A 37 2.30 5.33 6.60
C LEU A 37 0.87 5.82 6.32
N VAL A 38 -0.12 5.09 6.81
CA VAL A 38 -1.53 5.47 6.68
C VAL A 38 -1.92 6.26 7.91
N LEU A 39 -1.86 7.59 7.83
CA LEU A 39 -2.23 8.50 8.91
C LEU A 39 -3.74 8.69 9.01
N HIS A 40 -4.41 8.73 7.87
CA HIS A 40 -5.86 8.93 7.76
C HIS A 40 -6.36 8.16 6.54
N PRO A 41 -7.65 7.77 6.44
CA PRO A 41 -8.19 7.08 5.26
C PRO A 41 -7.92 7.75 3.91
N LYS A 42 -7.54 9.03 3.89
CA LYS A 42 -7.23 9.81 2.68
C LYS A 42 -5.81 10.38 2.64
N ILE A 43 -5.02 10.18 3.69
CA ILE A 43 -3.65 10.69 3.79
C ILE A 43 -2.72 9.51 3.98
N ILE A 44 -1.94 9.21 2.96
CA ILE A 44 -0.89 8.21 2.96
C ILE A 44 0.43 8.87 2.65
N VAL A 45 1.35 8.74 3.59
CA VAL A 45 2.68 9.35 3.52
C VAL A 45 3.67 8.32 3.02
N SER A 46 4.47 8.69 2.03
CA SER A 46 5.64 7.92 1.63
C SER A 46 6.63 7.92 2.78
N PHE A 47 6.93 6.74 3.30
CA PHE A 47 7.72 6.60 4.53
C PHE A 47 9.15 6.16 4.23
N GLN A 48 9.31 5.14 3.38
CA GLN A 48 10.59 4.67 2.91
C GLN A 48 10.44 3.95 1.57
N THR A 49 11.46 4.06 0.73
CA THR A 49 11.50 3.53 -0.62
C THR A 49 12.68 2.58 -0.81
N GLU A 50 12.45 1.46 -1.48
CA GLU A 50 13.49 0.56 -1.93
C GLU A 50 13.34 0.27 -3.42
N PHE A 51 14.44 0.41 -4.17
CA PHE A 51 14.45 0.04 -5.59
C PHE A 51 14.94 -1.38 -5.73
N VAL A 52 14.22 -2.17 -6.51
CA VAL A 52 14.62 -3.53 -6.88
C VAL A 52 15.58 -3.42 -8.05
N GLU A 53 16.84 -3.76 -7.81
CA GLU A 53 17.91 -3.61 -8.78
C GLU A 53 18.35 -4.98 -9.32
N ASN A 54 18.55 -5.08 -10.62
CA ASN A 54 19.09 -6.26 -11.28
C ASN A 54 20.59 -6.03 -11.56
N GLU A 55 21.42 -6.25 -10.54
CA GLU A 55 22.87 -6.04 -10.66
C GLU A 55 23.53 -6.98 -11.66
N ASP A 56 23.05 -8.23 -11.74
CA ASP A 56 23.62 -9.26 -12.62
C ASP A 56 23.07 -9.25 -14.04
N ARG A 57 22.15 -8.37 -14.38
CA ARG A 57 21.42 -8.29 -15.67
C ARG A 57 20.80 -9.62 -16.12
N LYS A 58 20.54 -10.52 -15.20
CA LYS A 58 19.87 -11.79 -15.45
C LYS A 58 18.36 -11.65 -15.33
N GLU A 59 17.64 -12.55 -15.99
CA GLU A 59 16.21 -12.70 -15.74
C GLU A 59 16.03 -13.20 -14.30
N MET A 60 15.28 -12.44 -13.50
CA MET A 60 15.08 -12.74 -12.09
C MET A 60 13.61 -13.00 -11.84
N GLU A 61 13.30 -13.98 -11.02
CA GLU A 61 11.97 -14.15 -10.49
C GLU A 61 11.61 -12.92 -9.65
N LYS A 62 10.58 -12.22 -10.08
CA LYS A 62 10.13 -10.95 -9.46
C LYS A 62 9.89 -11.10 -7.96
N GLN A 63 9.40 -12.25 -7.52
CA GLN A 63 9.07 -12.51 -6.13
C GLN A 63 10.29 -12.52 -5.22
N ASP A 64 11.37 -13.16 -5.61
CA ASP A 64 12.61 -13.21 -4.84
C ASP A 64 13.23 -11.82 -4.70
N CYS A 65 13.25 -11.05 -5.78
CA CYS A 65 13.73 -9.67 -5.75
C CYS A 65 12.90 -8.79 -4.82
N GLU A 66 11.57 -8.93 -4.84
CA GLU A 66 10.68 -8.15 -3.99
C GLU A 66 10.88 -8.47 -2.50
N ARG A 67 11.07 -9.73 -2.13
CA ARG A 67 11.37 -10.12 -0.74
C ARG A 67 12.70 -9.58 -0.27
N LYS A 68 13.77 -9.72 -1.06
CA LYS A 68 15.08 -9.15 -0.74
C LYS A 68 15.03 -7.64 -0.58
N ALA A 69 14.30 -6.96 -1.46
CA ALA A 69 14.06 -5.52 -1.34
C ALA A 69 13.28 -5.18 -0.06
N CYS A 70 12.31 -6.01 0.34
CA CYS A 70 11.59 -5.83 1.60
C CYS A 70 12.52 -5.91 2.81
N TRP A 71 13.47 -6.85 2.83
CA TRP A 71 14.45 -6.95 3.91
C TRP A 71 15.27 -5.68 4.04
N ARG A 72 15.83 -5.19 2.94
CA ARG A 72 16.57 -3.92 2.94
C ARG A 72 15.71 -2.72 3.33
N LEU A 73 14.44 -2.72 2.91
CA LEU A 73 13.48 -1.67 3.29
C LEU A 73 13.21 -1.68 4.80
N MET A 74 13.03 -2.86 5.40
CA MET A 74 12.84 -3.02 6.84
C MET A 74 14.07 -2.53 7.63
N GLU A 75 15.28 -2.89 7.19
CA GLU A 75 16.54 -2.43 7.79
C GLU A 75 16.67 -0.90 7.76
N LYS A 76 16.41 -0.27 6.61
CA LYS A 76 16.40 1.20 6.48
C LYS A 76 15.38 1.88 7.40
N ILE A 77 14.21 1.28 7.58
CA ILE A 77 13.19 1.81 8.49
C ILE A 77 13.64 1.66 9.95
N ALA A 78 14.21 0.51 10.32
CA ALA A 78 14.71 0.28 11.67
C ALA A 78 15.85 1.25 12.03
N GLU A 79 16.76 1.49 11.09
CA GLU A 79 17.86 2.44 11.26
C GLU A 79 17.37 3.89 11.41
N ALA A 80 16.44 4.30 10.56
CA ALA A 80 15.90 5.66 10.57
C ALA A 80 14.99 5.93 11.78
N PHE A 81 14.28 4.91 12.29
CA PHE A 81 13.28 5.04 13.35
C PHE A 81 13.40 3.94 14.43
N PRO A 82 14.52 3.85 15.15
CA PRO A 82 14.83 2.72 16.03
C PRO A 82 13.89 2.58 17.24
N ARG A 83 13.08 3.58 17.55
CA ARG A 83 12.17 3.58 18.71
C ARG A 83 10.69 3.54 18.31
N LEU A 84 10.39 3.52 17.01
CA LEU A 84 9.02 3.56 16.55
C LEU A 84 8.37 2.17 16.68
N PRO A 85 7.23 2.03 17.39
CA PRO A 85 6.47 0.79 17.38
C PRO A 85 5.82 0.61 16.01
N ILE A 86 6.24 -0.41 15.27
CA ILE A 86 5.82 -0.63 13.88
C ILE A 86 4.91 -1.84 13.79
N CYS A 87 3.82 -1.69 13.04
CA CYS A 87 2.99 -2.77 12.54
C CYS A 87 3.00 -2.76 11.01
N LEU A 88 3.53 -3.80 10.40
CA LEU A 88 3.58 -3.95 8.97
C LEU A 88 2.28 -4.57 8.44
N CYS A 89 1.65 -3.90 7.48
CA CYS A 89 0.50 -4.44 6.73
C CYS A 89 0.95 -4.82 5.32
N GLY A 90 1.06 -6.11 5.05
CA GLY A 90 1.54 -6.67 3.78
C GLY A 90 0.51 -7.48 3.02
N ASP A 91 0.85 -7.87 1.80
CA ASP A 91 0.08 -8.85 1.05
C ASP A 91 0.50 -10.29 1.35
N SER A 92 -0.07 -11.26 0.66
CA SER A 92 0.18 -12.68 0.90
C SER A 92 1.58 -13.14 0.49
N LEU A 93 2.35 -12.34 -0.26
CA LEU A 93 3.73 -12.63 -0.61
C LEU A 93 4.63 -12.65 0.63
N TYR A 94 4.30 -11.81 1.61
CA TYR A 94 5.04 -11.67 2.86
C TYR A 94 4.59 -12.65 3.95
N ALA A 95 3.54 -13.43 3.73
CA ALA A 95 3.17 -14.52 4.64
C ALA A 95 4.14 -15.70 4.46
N CYS A 96 5.32 -15.58 5.02
CA CYS A 96 6.39 -16.59 4.99
C CYS A 96 7.24 -16.51 6.26
N GLU A 97 7.93 -17.61 6.56
CA GLU A 97 8.75 -17.77 7.77
C GLU A 97 9.79 -16.66 7.93
N GLY A 98 10.56 -16.35 6.88
CA GLY A 98 11.57 -15.29 6.95
C GLY A 98 11.02 -13.89 7.23
N PHE A 99 9.74 -13.62 6.95
CA PHE A 99 9.10 -12.38 7.35
C PHE A 99 8.71 -12.38 8.83
N PHE A 100 8.19 -13.50 9.33
CA PHE A 100 7.87 -13.65 10.76
C PHE A 100 9.13 -13.52 11.63
N GLU A 101 10.23 -14.16 11.18
CA GLU A 101 11.53 -14.07 11.82
C GLU A 101 12.01 -12.62 11.95
N ARG A 102 12.04 -11.88 10.84
CA ARG A 102 12.48 -10.48 10.85
C ARG A 102 11.60 -9.57 11.69
N CYS A 103 10.28 -9.76 11.66
CA CYS A 103 9.39 -9.02 12.54
C CYS A 103 9.68 -9.30 14.01
N ARG A 104 9.93 -10.57 14.36
CA ARG A 104 10.30 -10.97 15.73
C ARG A 104 11.63 -10.36 16.16
N GLU A 105 12.67 -10.42 15.33
CA GLU A 105 13.99 -9.84 15.60
C GLU A 105 13.94 -8.33 15.82
N MET A 106 13.12 -7.62 15.03
CA MET A 106 12.95 -6.17 15.13
C MET A 106 11.94 -5.73 16.20
N GLY A 107 11.26 -6.66 16.86
CA GLY A 107 10.18 -6.34 17.79
C GLY A 107 8.95 -5.69 17.12
N TRP A 108 8.78 -5.90 15.83
CA TRP A 108 7.68 -5.36 15.05
C TRP A 108 6.50 -6.31 15.00
N ARG A 109 5.31 -5.77 14.81
CA ARG A 109 4.08 -6.52 14.64
C ARG A 109 3.67 -6.56 13.18
N TYR A 110 2.79 -7.51 12.81
CA TYR A 110 2.29 -7.60 11.45
C TYR A 110 0.81 -7.93 11.37
N ILE A 111 0.18 -7.51 10.26
CA ILE A 111 -1.13 -7.94 9.79
C ILE A 111 -1.00 -8.18 8.29
N LEU A 112 -0.93 -9.44 7.88
CA LEU A 112 -0.70 -9.83 6.49
C LEU A 112 -1.99 -10.35 5.85
N ARG A 113 -2.27 -9.90 4.63
CA ARG A 113 -3.26 -10.58 3.81
C ARG A 113 -2.82 -12.03 3.62
N TYR A 114 -3.68 -12.96 3.96
CA TYR A 114 -3.37 -14.38 3.86
C TYR A 114 -4.14 -15.03 2.71
N LYS A 115 -3.49 -15.96 2.01
CA LYS A 115 -4.09 -16.87 1.02
C LYS A 115 -3.75 -18.30 1.44
N GLU A 116 -4.66 -19.22 1.19
CA GLU A 116 -4.49 -20.63 1.58
C GLU A 116 -3.19 -21.27 1.08
N GLY A 117 -2.71 -20.85 -0.09
CA GLY A 117 -1.46 -21.33 -0.68
C GLY A 117 -0.18 -20.69 -0.12
N SER A 118 -0.27 -19.67 0.77
CA SER A 118 0.92 -19.04 1.35
C SER A 118 1.70 -20.00 2.24
N ILE A 119 1.04 -20.56 3.25
CA ILE A 119 1.56 -21.58 4.14
C ILE A 119 0.43 -22.61 4.36
N PRO A 120 0.36 -23.70 3.56
CA PRO A 120 -0.76 -24.66 3.61
C PRO A 120 -1.01 -25.24 5.01
N TYR A 121 0.04 -25.43 5.81
CA TYR A 121 -0.06 -25.91 7.17
C TYR A 121 -0.95 -25.01 8.05
N ILE A 122 -0.69 -23.70 8.08
CA ILE A 122 -1.48 -22.74 8.87
C ILE A 122 -2.95 -22.75 8.41
N ALA A 123 -3.21 -22.86 7.11
CA ALA A 123 -4.55 -22.95 6.58
C ALA A 123 -5.27 -24.26 7.00
N GLY A 124 -4.51 -25.36 7.07
CA GLY A 124 -4.98 -26.67 7.55
C GLY A 124 -5.40 -26.64 9.01
N GLU A 125 -4.53 -26.15 9.88
CA GLU A 125 -4.79 -25.98 11.32
C GLU A 125 -6.00 -25.07 11.57
N TYR A 126 -6.05 -23.94 10.87
CA TYR A 126 -7.21 -23.05 10.95
C TYR A 126 -8.52 -23.78 10.64
N ARG A 127 -8.59 -24.56 9.55
CA ARG A 127 -9.81 -25.31 9.19
C ARG A 127 -10.16 -26.39 10.20
N ALA A 128 -9.17 -27.03 10.79
CA ALA A 128 -9.36 -28.07 11.79
C ALA A 128 -9.92 -27.52 13.12
N LEU A 129 -9.55 -26.30 13.47
CA LEU A 129 -9.91 -25.65 14.73
C LEU A 129 -11.08 -24.67 14.59
N LYS A 130 -11.34 -24.15 13.40
CA LYS A 130 -12.42 -23.23 13.08
C LYS A 130 -13.77 -23.74 13.62
N GLY A 131 -14.49 -22.88 14.32
CA GLY A 131 -15.81 -23.17 14.90
C GLY A 131 -15.76 -23.98 16.20
N LYS A 132 -14.65 -24.68 16.52
CA LYS A 132 -14.52 -25.43 17.77
C LYS A 132 -14.30 -24.52 18.98
N GLU A 133 -13.63 -23.40 18.78
CA GLU A 133 -13.29 -22.44 19.82
C GLU A 133 -14.40 -21.41 20.09
N GLY A 134 -15.49 -21.43 19.31
CA GLY A 134 -16.62 -20.50 19.50
C GLY A 134 -16.27 -19.03 19.19
N ASN A 135 -15.26 -18.80 18.36
CA ASN A 135 -14.73 -17.46 18.03
C ASN A 135 -15.50 -16.74 16.92
N TYR A 136 -16.55 -17.38 16.38
CA TYR A 136 -17.40 -16.78 15.37
C TYR A 136 -18.21 -15.60 15.92
N GLN A 137 -18.23 -14.51 15.17
CA GLN A 137 -19.03 -13.31 15.44
C GLN A 137 -19.70 -12.82 14.16
N GLU A 138 -20.95 -12.46 14.25
CA GLU A 138 -21.70 -11.82 13.14
C GLU A 138 -22.19 -10.45 13.58
N ARG A 139 -22.13 -9.48 12.68
CA ARG A 139 -22.68 -8.15 12.86
C ARG A 139 -23.65 -7.85 11.72
N VAL A 140 -24.87 -7.56 12.07
CA VAL A 140 -25.90 -7.12 11.11
C VAL A 140 -25.73 -5.61 10.88
N LEU A 141 -25.89 -5.19 9.63
CA LEU A 141 -25.75 -3.82 9.17
C LEU A 141 -27.02 -3.44 8.40
N GLU A 142 -27.26 -2.16 8.19
CA GLU A 142 -28.42 -1.67 7.45
C GLU A 142 -28.51 -2.24 6.00
N ASP A 143 -27.36 -2.44 5.35
CA ASP A 143 -27.23 -2.88 3.97
C ASP A 143 -26.76 -4.34 3.83
N GLY A 144 -26.66 -5.09 4.93
CA GLY A 144 -26.19 -6.47 4.88
C GLY A 144 -25.65 -7.00 6.20
N LYS A 145 -24.60 -7.80 6.13
CA LYS A 145 -23.93 -8.36 7.28
C LYS A 145 -22.43 -8.55 7.08
N GLU A 146 -21.70 -8.61 8.15
CA GLU A 146 -20.31 -9.01 8.20
C GLU A 146 -20.07 -10.02 9.30
N TRP A 147 -19.08 -10.89 9.12
CA TRP A 147 -18.71 -11.89 10.10
C TRP A 147 -17.21 -12.02 10.23
N TYR A 148 -16.79 -12.48 11.37
CA TYR A 148 -15.41 -12.73 11.77
C TYR A 148 -15.33 -14.12 12.39
N ASP A 149 -14.29 -14.86 12.07
CA ASP A 149 -13.91 -16.08 12.73
C ASP A 149 -12.40 -16.10 12.89
N TYR A 150 -11.86 -16.67 13.96
CA TYR A 150 -10.42 -16.67 14.16
C TYR A 150 -9.97 -17.87 14.98
N VAL A 151 -8.73 -18.27 14.76
CA VAL A 151 -7.99 -19.26 15.54
C VAL A 151 -6.70 -18.59 16.00
N GLU A 152 -6.45 -18.67 17.29
CA GLU A 152 -5.25 -18.13 17.90
C GLU A 152 -4.19 -19.21 18.07
N ASP A 153 -2.95 -18.77 18.17
CA ASP A 153 -1.82 -19.57 18.62
C ASP A 153 -1.51 -20.80 17.74
N ILE A 154 -1.65 -20.67 16.44
CA ILE A 154 -1.22 -21.72 15.50
C ILE A 154 0.30 -21.75 15.51
N ASP A 155 0.89 -22.82 16.05
CA ASP A 155 2.34 -23.00 16.03
C ASP A 155 2.82 -23.41 14.62
N TYR A 156 3.66 -22.58 14.04
CA TYR A 156 4.34 -22.84 12.79
C TYR A 156 5.84 -22.63 12.95
N ASN A 157 6.60 -23.68 13.08
CA ASN A 157 8.06 -23.65 13.28
C ASN A 157 8.50 -22.76 14.46
N GLY A 158 7.75 -22.76 15.55
CA GLY A 158 8.01 -21.90 16.72
C GLY A 158 7.60 -20.44 16.56
N TYR A 159 6.81 -20.14 15.52
CA TYR A 159 6.10 -18.86 15.37
C TYR A 159 4.64 -19.04 15.70
N HIS A 160 4.14 -18.26 16.63
CA HIS A 160 2.73 -18.23 17.03
C HIS A 160 1.95 -17.30 16.11
N VAL A 161 1.16 -17.86 15.22
CA VAL A 161 0.41 -17.12 14.21
C VAL A 161 -1.08 -17.21 14.51
N ASN A 162 -1.75 -16.07 14.56
CA ASN A 162 -3.19 -16.00 14.66
C ASN A 162 -3.78 -15.79 13.26
N LEU A 163 -4.78 -16.59 12.88
CA LEU A 163 -5.45 -16.46 11.60
C LEU A 163 -6.88 -15.97 11.79
N VAL A 164 -7.21 -14.90 11.08
CA VAL A 164 -8.53 -14.25 11.10
C VAL A 164 -9.19 -14.37 9.74
N GLU A 165 -10.39 -14.90 9.70
CA GLU A 165 -11.27 -14.86 8.55
C GLU A 165 -12.31 -13.75 8.72
N TYR A 166 -12.47 -12.95 7.69
CA TYR A 166 -13.50 -11.93 7.57
C TYR A 166 -14.33 -12.19 6.35
N GLY A 167 -15.64 -12.11 6.50
CA GLY A 167 -16.55 -12.09 5.37
C GLY A 167 -17.58 -10.97 5.48
N SER A 168 -18.07 -10.53 4.35
CA SER A 168 -19.16 -9.57 4.31
C SER A 168 -20.11 -9.85 3.14
N TYR A 169 -21.35 -9.55 3.36
CA TYR A 169 -22.42 -9.55 2.38
C TYR A 169 -23.10 -8.18 2.43
N ARG A 170 -23.18 -7.50 1.30
CA ARG A 170 -23.80 -6.17 1.19
C ARG A 170 -24.76 -6.12 0.01
N LYS A 171 -25.86 -5.41 0.19
CA LYS A 171 -26.80 -5.04 -0.88
C LYS A 171 -26.57 -3.59 -1.25
N ARG A 172 -26.10 -3.36 -2.46
CA ARG A 172 -25.86 -2.03 -3.00
C ARG A 172 -26.95 -1.65 -3.99
N VAL A 173 -27.66 -0.57 -3.69
CA VAL A 173 -28.64 0.00 -4.63
C VAL A 173 -27.97 1.15 -5.39
N TYR A 174 -28.03 1.09 -6.72
CA TYR A 174 -27.48 2.16 -7.56
C TYR A 174 -28.42 3.37 -7.55
N LYS A 175 -27.93 4.48 -7.01
CA LYS A 175 -28.71 5.73 -6.87
C LYS A 175 -28.65 6.62 -8.11
N LYS A 176 -27.69 6.41 -9.04
CA LYS A 176 -27.42 7.26 -10.22
C LYS A 176 -26.92 6.43 -11.39
N GLY A 177 -26.97 7.00 -12.61
CA GLY A 177 -26.44 6.39 -13.83
C GLY A 177 -27.42 5.42 -14.49
N LYS A 178 -26.92 4.67 -15.49
CA LYS A 178 -27.73 3.71 -16.30
C LYS A 178 -28.33 2.57 -15.48
N ARG A 179 -27.72 2.25 -14.34
CA ARG A 179 -28.16 1.16 -13.42
C ARG A 179 -28.98 1.68 -12.24
N LYS A 180 -29.52 2.90 -12.31
CA LYS A 180 -30.33 3.48 -11.22
C LYS A 180 -31.51 2.57 -10.86
N GLY A 181 -31.64 2.22 -9.58
CA GLY A 181 -32.68 1.32 -9.07
C GLY A 181 -32.31 -0.17 -9.06
N GLU A 182 -31.24 -0.56 -9.77
CA GLU A 182 -30.76 -1.95 -9.69
C GLU A 182 -30.12 -2.22 -8.32
N THR A 183 -30.30 -3.45 -7.83
CA THR A 183 -29.65 -3.95 -6.62
C THR A 183 -28.57 -4.94 -7.01
N GLU A 184 -27.36 -4.74 -6.49
CA GLU A 184 -26.24 -5.65 -6.64
C GLU A 184 -25.88 -6.23 -5.28
N GLU A 185 -25.70 -7.54 -5.22
CA GLU A 185 -25.22 -8.23 -4.04
C GLU A 185 -23.71 -8.40 -4.14
N GLU A 186 -23.00 -7.84 -3.15
CA GLU A 186 -21.54 -7.94 -3.07
C GLU A 186 -21.15 -8.85 -1.91
N ARG A 187 -20.36 -9.90 -2.21
CA ARG A 187 -19.76 -10.78 -1.22
C ARG A 187 -18.25 -10.59 -1.23
N LYS A 188 -17.66 -10.40 -0.05
CA LYS A 188 -16.21 -10.31 0.11
C LYS A 188 -15.75 -11.26 1.20
N GLY A 189 -14.60 -11.90 0.98
CA GLY A 189 -13.94 -12.75 1.96
C GLY A 189 -12.45 -12.45 2.01
N PHE A 190 -11.89 -12.38 3.22
CA PHE A 190 -10.49 -12.08 3.43
C PHE A 190 -9.95 -12.87 4.62
N TRP A 191 -8.75 -13.42 4.47
CA TRP A 191 -8.01 -13.99 5.58
C TRP A 191 -6.81 -13.10 5.90
N PHE A 192 -6.50 -13.01 7.19
CA PHE A 192 -5.37 -12.24 7.70
C PHE A 192 -4.58 -13.07 8.70
N ALA A 193 -3.25 -13.15 8.50
CA ALA A 193 -2.33 -13.68 9.49
C ALA A 193 -1.76 -12.53 10.31
N THR A 194 -1.66 -12.71 11.62
CA THR A 194 -1.15 -11.69 12.53
C THR A 194 -0.51 -12.33 13.76
N ASP A 195 0.42 -11.62 14.38
CA ASP A 195 0.99 -11.95 15.70
C ASP A 195 0.33 -11.17 16.85
N PHE A 196 -0.64 -10.29 16.55
CA PHE A 196 -1.44 -9.67 17.61
C PHE A 196 -2.37 -10.68 18.25
N PRO A 197 -2.54 -10.67 19.60
CA PRO A 197 -3.62 -11.40 20.26
C PRO A 197 -4.97 -11.01 19.62
N VAL A 198 -5.78 -11.99 19.30
CA VAL A 198 -7.08 -11.79 18.66
C VAL A 198 -8.17 -12.14 19.65
N GLY A 199 -9.19 -11.32 19.72
CA GLY A 199 -10.35 -11.57 20.57
C GLY A 199 -11.58 -10.83 20.07
N ARG A 200 -12.73 -11.14 20.65
CA ARG A 200 -14.02 -10.54 20.26
C ARG A 200 -14.02 -9.01 20.25
N LYS A 201 -13.22 -8.38 21.13
CA LYS A 201 -13.17 -6.92 21.29
C LYS A 201 -12.32 -6.23 20.20
N ASN A 202 -11.35 -6.92 19.61
CA ASN A 202 -10.39 -6.29 18.71
C ASN A 202 -10.37 -6.85 17.27
N VAL A 203 -10.98 -8.01 17.00
CA VAL A 203 -10.95 -8.68 15.69
C VAL A 203 -11.44 -7.77 14.55
N ALA A 204 -12.50 -7.02 14.76
CA ALA A 204 -13.02 -6.08 13.76
C ALA A 204 -12.00 -4.96 13.45
N ASN A 205 -11.30 -4.46 14.47
CA ASN A 205 -10.26 -3.45 14.31
C ASN A 205 -9.04 -4.02 13.57
N LEU A 206 -8.58 -5.23 13.92
CA LEU A 206 -7.50 -5.91 13.23
C LEU A 206 -7.80 -6.09 11.73
N VAL A 207 -9.00 -6.57 11.40
CA VAL A 207 -9.45 -6.69 10.00
C VAL A 207 -9.49 -5.34 9.31
N GLN A 208 -10.00 -4.30 9.96
CA GLN A 208 -10.02 -2.95 9.40
C GLN A 208 -8.59 -2.45 9.11
N ARG A 209 -7.63 -2.67 10.01
CA ARG A 209 -6.21 -2.30 9.81
C ARG A 209 -5.59 -3.10 8.67
N GLY A 210 -5.78 -4.41 8.61
CA GLY A 210 -5.29 -5.23 7.50
C GLY A 210 -5.86 -4.81 6.14
N ARG A 211 -7.12 -4.38 6.09
CA ARG A 211 -7.75 -3.81 4.89
C ARG A 211 -7.17 -2.45 4.49
N MET A 212 -6.58 -1.70 5.42
CA MET A 212 -5.93 -0.42 5.08
C MET A 212 -4.75 -0.57 4.13
N ARG A 213 -4.13 -1.76 3.98
CA ARG A 213 -3.14 -2.04 2.94
C ARG A 213 -3.62 -1.59 1.54
N TRP A 214 -4.91 -1.76 1.24
CA TRP A 214 -5.50 -1.31 -0.03
C TRP A 214 -5.36 0.20 -0.30
N LYS A 215 -5.12 0.99 0.74
CA LYS A 215 -4.89 2.42 0.59
C LYS A 215 -3.61 2.72 -0.18
N ILE A 216 -2.57 1.88 -0.03
CA ILE A 216 -1.33 2.00 -0.79
C ILE A 216 -1.60 1.89 -2.29
N GLU A 217 -2.44 0.95 -2.70
CA GLU A 217 -2.80 0.77 -4.10
C GLU A 217 -3.72 1.89 -4.61
N ASN A 218 -4.82 2.15 -3.90
CA ASN A 218 -5.86 3.05 -4.38
C ASN A 218 -5.50 4.53 -4.25
N GLU A 219 -5.14 4.96 -3.03
CA GLU A 219 -4.84 6.37 -2.73
C GLU A 219 -3.37 6.70 -3.06
N GLY A 220 -2.50 5.70 -3.12
CA GLY A 220 -1.11 5.80 -3.51
C GLY A 220 -0.93 5.62 -5.01
N PHE A 221 -0.55 4.41 -5.41
CA PHE A 221 -0.12 4.12 -6.77
C PHE A 221 -1.16 4.41 -7.85
N ASN A 222 -2.44 4.03 -7.65
CA ASN A 222 -3.49 4.30 -8.64
C ASN A 222 -3.72 5.80 -8.83
N THR A 223 -3.64 6.59 -7.76
CA THR A 223 -3.70 8.04 -7.84
C THR A 223 -2.53 8.58 -8.64
N GLN A 224 -1.31 8.13 -8.34
CA GLN A 224 -0.10 8.56 -9.03
C GLN A 224 -0.05 8.13 -10.50
N LYS A 225 -0.66 7.01 -10.84
CA LYS A 225 -0.76 6.52 -12.22
C LYS A 225 -1.79 7.28 -13.05
N LYS A 226 -2.97 7.55 -12.48
CA LYS A 226 -4.18 7.97 -13.23
C LYS A 226 -4.61 9.41 -13.03
N GLN A 227 -4.03 10.13 -12.05
CA GLN A 227 -4.51 11.46 -11.66
C GLN A 227 -3.42 12.54 -11.81
N GLY A 228 -2.72 12.56 -12.95
CA GLY A 228 -1.83 13.65 -13.35
C GLY A 228 -0.37 13.52 -12.93
N TYR A 229 0.01 12.48 -12.16
CA TYR A 229 1.44 12.26 -11.81
C TYR A 229 2.18 11.41 -12.83
N HIS A 230 1.47 10.70 -13.71
CA HIS A 230 2.03 9.87 -14.79
C HIS A 230 3.11 8.88 -14.34
N LEU A 231 2.93 8.27 -13.17
CA LEU A 231 3.93 7.38 -12.54
C LEU A 231 4.39 6.21 -13.42
N GLU A 232 3.57 5.76 -14.38
CA GLU A 232 3.92 4.67 -15.30
C GLU A 232 4.67 5.17 -16.54
N HIS A 233 4.72 6.49 -16.76
CA HIS A 233 5.38 7.05 -17.92
C HIS A 233 6.89 7.15 -17.68
N GLN A 234 7.68 6.71 -18.66
CA GLN A 234 9.13 6.80 -18.61
C GLN A 234 9.57 8.27 -18.64
N TYR A 235 10.15 8.74 -17.53
CA TYR A 235 10.70 10.08 -17.44
C TYR A 235 12.11 10.19 -18.06
N SER A 236 12.97 9.21 -17.78
CA SER A 236 14.36 9.18 -18.24
C SER A 236 14.82 7.74 -18.44
N LYS A 237 15.84 7.55 -19.32
CA LYS A 237 16.59 6.30 -19.41
C LYS A 237 17.71 6.22 -18.37
N ASP A 238 18.14 7.36 -17.84
CA ASP A 238 19.11 7.44 -16.76
C ASP A 238 18.46 7.03 -15.44
N TYR A 239 19.10 6.11 -14.72
CA TYR A 239 18.56 5.52 -13.52
C TYR A 239 18.46 6.51 -12.36
N GLN A 240 19.47 7.37 -12.20
CA GLN A 240 19.45 8.35 -11.10
C GLN A 240 18.41 9.44 -11.34
N ALA A 241 18.25 9.89 -12.58
CA ALA A 241 17.21 10.84 -12.95
C ALA A 241 15.81 10.25 -12.71
N MET A 242 15.61 8.96 -13.01
CA MET A 242 14.36 8.24 -12.71
C MET A 242 14.09 8.17 -11.21
N LYS A 243 15.09 7.81 -10.39
CA LYS A 243 14.96 7.81 -8.92
C LYS A 243 14.57 9.18 -8.38
N ASN A 244 15.23 10.22 -8.83
CA ASN A 244 14.96 11.59 -8.41
C ASN A 244 13.52 12.01 -8.78
N HIS A 245 13.08 11.70 -10.00
CA HIS A 245 11.71 11.95 -10.44
C HIS A 245 10.69 11.18 -9.58
N TYR A 246 10.98 9.92 -9.24
CA TYR A 246 10.12 9.14 -8.35
C TYR A 246 9.96 9.82 -6.99
N TYR A 247 11.06 10.21 -6.33
CA TYR A 247 11.01 10.89 -5.04
C TYR A 247 10.27 12.22 -5.11
N LEU A 248 10.50 13.02 -6.15
CA LEU A 248 9.76 14.28 -6.35
C LEU A 248 8.26 14.02 -6.53
N THR A 249 7.89 12.95 -7.23
CA THR A 249 6.49 12.53 -7.37
C THR A 249 5.86 12.17 -6.02
N GLN A 250 6.59 11.44 -5.15
CA GLN A 250 6.10 11.12 -3.81
C GLN A 250 5.91 12.39 -2.97
N ILE A 251 6.88 13.30 -2.97
CA ILE A 251 6.80 14.59 -2.25
C ILE A 251 5.61 15.41 -2.76
N GLY A 252 5.48 15.58 -4.07
CA GLY A 252 4.38 16.33 -4.69
C GLY A 252 3.01 15.73 -4.34
N HIS A 253 2.91 14.41 -4.31
CA HIS A 253 1.68 13.72 -3.92
C HIS A 253 1.34 13.94 -2.44
N MET A 254 2.32 13.86 -1.53
CA MET A 254 2.11 14.14 -0.11
C MET A 254 1.64 15.57 0.12
N VAL A 255 2.30 16.55 -0.50
CA VAL A 255 1.88 17.96 -0.42
C VAL A 255 0.45 18.15 -0.92
N ALA A 256 0.10 17.55 -2.07
CA ALA A 256 -1.26 17.62 -2.60
C ALA A 256 -2.31 17.04 -1.66
N GLN A 257 -2.02 15.91 -0.98
CA GLN A 257 -2.92 15.32 0.01
C GLN A 257 -3.16 16.23 1.21
N VAL A 258 -2.09 16.85 1.72
CA VAL A 258 -2.18 17.82 2.84
C VAL A 258 -3.00 19.02 2.41
N MET A 259 -2.75 19.59 1.23
CA MET A 259 -3.54 20.70 0.70
C MET A 259 -5.02 20.33 0.53
N GLU A 260 -5.32 19.13 0.02
CA GLU A 260 -6.70 18.63 -0.10
C GLU A 260 -7.41 18.49 1.25
N ALA A 261 -6.69 18.01 2.26
CA ALA A 261 -7.22 17.90 3.60
C ALA A 261 -7.49 19.29 4.20
N TRP A 262 -6.54 20.20 4.04
CA TRP A 262 -6.67 21.59 4.48
C TRP A 262 -7.85 22.31 3.84
N GLU A 263 -8.01 22.26 2.51
CA GLU A 263 -9.13 22.88 1.82
C GLU A 263 -10.50 22.36 2.28
N LYS A 264 -10.61 21.08 2.62
CA LYS A 264 -11.85 20.51 3.14
C LYS A 264 -12.25 21.04 4.50
N LEU A 265 -11.27 21.44 5.31
CA LEU A 265 -11.52 22.02 6.63
C LEU A 265 -11.92 23.50 6.55
N TRP A 266 -11.39 24.25 5.58
CA TRP A 266 -11.47 25.73 5.58
C TRP A 266 -12.22 26.32 4.37
N SER A 267 -12.48 25.56 3.32
CA SER A 267 -13.10 26.07 2.09
C SER A 267 -14.48 25.47 1.84
N GLN A 268 -15.47 26.34 1.63
CA GLN A 268 -16.80 25.94 1.16
C GLN A 268 -16.80 25.55 -0.33
N ASN A 269 -15.79 25.96 -1.10
CA ASN A 269 -15.65 25.68 -2.53
C ASN A 269 -14.78 24.44 -2.76
N ARG A 270 -15.42 23.32 -3.11
CA ARG A 270 -14.73 22.08 -3.48
C ARG A 270 -14.18 22.18 -4.89
N GLN A 271 -12.88 22.40 -5.03
CA GLN A 271 -12.19 22.32 -6.32
C GLN A 271 -11.79 20.89 -6.67
N SER A 272 -11.83 20.56 -7.97
CA SER A 272 -11.28 19.30 -8.45
C SER A 272 -9.74 19.32 -8.35
N ARG A 273 -9.08 18.15 -8.34
CA ARG A 273 -7.60 18.06 -8.38
C ARG A 273 -7.03 18.78 -9.58
N GLU A 274 -7.66 18.64 -10.73
CA GLU A 274 -7.24 19.27 -11.97
C GLU A 274 -7.29 20.80 -11.89
N GLN A 275 -8.34 21.37 -11.34
CA GLN A 275 -8.44 22.83 -11.10
C GLN A 275 -7.35 23.32 -10.14
N ARG A 276 -7.01 22.54 -9.12
CA ARG A 276 -5.91 22.87 -8.20
C ARG A 276 -4.56 22.83 -8.88
N HIS A 277 -4.29 21.78 -9.66
CA HIS A 277 -3.05 21.70 -10.42
C HIS A 277 -2.87 22.88 -11.37
N GLN A 278 -3.93 23.31 -12.05
CA GLN A 278 -3.91 24.49 -12.91
C GLN A 278 -3.62 25.77 -12.12
N ARG A 279 -4.26 25.96 -10.96
CA ARG A 279 -3.98 27.11 -10.09
C ARG A 279 -2.54 27.13 -9.58
N VAL A 280 -1.99 26.00 -9.17
CA VAL A 280 -0.59 25.88 -8.74
C VAL A 280 0.34 26.23 -9.91
N LEU A 281 0.10 25.67 -11.09
CA LEU A 281 0.87 25.98 -12.31
C LEU A 281 0.80 27.47 -12.66
N GLU A 282 -0.37 28.08 -12.60
CA GLU A 282 -0.54 29.52 -12.83
C GLU A 282 0.18 30.37 -11.78
N SER A 283 0.16 29.91 -10.52
CA SER A 283 0.89 30.56 -9.44
C SER A 283 2.39 30.53 -9.69
N PHE A 284 2.95 29.37 -10.09
CA PHE A 284 4.37 29.27 -10.49
C PHE A 284 4.74 30.19 -11.65
N LYS A 285 3.83 30.43 -12.60
CA LYS A 285 4.07 31.31 -13.74
C LYS A 285 4.01 32.79 -13.37
N LYS A 286 3.17 33.16 -12.40
CA LYS A 286 2.83 34.56 -12.08
C LYS A 286 3.52 35.10 -10.83
N VAL A 287 3.83 34.24 -9.87
CA VAL A 287 4.39 34.65 -8.57
C VAL A 287 5.92 34.55 -8.63
N ARG A 288 6.59 35.68 -8.59
CA ARG A 288 8.04 35.71 -8.33
C ARG A 288 8.25 35.56 -6.81
N LEU A 289 8.99 34.53 -6.41
CA LEU A 289 9.43 34.42 -5.02
C LEU A 289 10.34 35.60 -4.70
N LYS A 290 9.99 36.37 -3.68
CA LYS A 290 10.90 37.40 -3.16
C LYS A 290 12.18 36.71 -2.64
N GLU A 291 13.34 37.33 -2.87
CA GLU A 291 14.65 36.73 -2.58
C GLU A 291 14.91 36.45 -1.09
N ASN A 292 14.03 36.93 -0.18
CA ASN A 292 14.23 36.81 1.26
C ASN A 292 13.76 35.45 1.80
N ARG A 293 14.67 34.44 1.75
CA ARG A 293 14.45 33.09 2.26
C ARG A 293 14.08 33.03 3.74
N GLU A 294 14.57 33.97 4.56
CA GLU A 294 14.30 34.00 6.00
C GLU A 294 12.85 34.40 6.32
N GLU A 295 12.25 35.27 5.53
CA GLU A 295 10.86 35.68 5.72
C GLU A 295 9.85 34.58 5.34
N ILE A 296 10.20 33.74 4.38
CA ILE A 296 9.39 32.58 3.98
C ILE A 296 9.41 31.53 5.09
N GLY A 297 10.56 31.25 5.71
CA GLY A 297 10.69 30.28 6.80
C GLY A 297 9.96 30.66 8.09
N ARG A 298 9.76 31.96 8.34
CA ARG A 298 9.03 32.44 9.53
C ARG A 298 7.50 32.37 9.39
N ARG A 299 6.95 32.34 8.17
CA ARG A 299 5.49 32.35 7.92
C ARG A 299 4.86 30.98 7.78
N ILE A 300 5.64 29.91 7.70
CA ILE A 300 5.14 28.54 7.56
C ILE A 300 5.53 27.72 8.79
N GLN A 301 4.85 27.95 9.90
CA GLN A 301 4.78 26.96 10.97
C GLN A 301 3.47 26.17 10.80
N ILE A 302 3.57 25.00 10.20
CA ILE A 302 2.46 24.04 10.16
C ILE A 302 2.54 23.25 11.47
N ARG A 303 1.70 23.53 12.44
CA ARG A 303 1.41 22.65 13.57
C ARG A 303 0.28 21.71 13.17
N LEU A 304 0.56 20.42 13.10
CA LEU A 304 -0.45 19.38 13.05
C LEU A 304 -0.82 19.04 14.51
N GLU A 305 -1.94 19.53 14.98
CA GLU A 305 -2.57 19.01 16.19
C GLU A 305 -3.42 17.79 15.78
N LEU A 306 -3.04 16.64 16.29
CA LEU A 306 -3.78 15.39 16.13
C LEU A 306 -4.74 15.30 17.34
N GLU A 307 -6.04 15.49 17.11
CA GLU A 307 -7.09 15.05 18.03
C GLU A 307 -7.34 13.55 17.95
#